data_4884ac10da20eb6de2bd62a981569cff
#
_entry.id   4884ac10da20eb6de2bd62a981569cff
#
_cell.length_a   1.000
_cell.length_b   1.000
_cell.length_c   1.000
_cell.angle_alpha   90.00
_cell.angle_beta   90.00
_cell.angle_gamma   90.00
#
_symmetry.space_group_name_H-M   'P 1'
#
loop_
_entity.id
_entity.type
_entity.pdbx_description
1 polymer ?
#
loop_
_entity_poly.entity_id
_entity_poly.type
_entity_poly.pdbx_seq_one_letter_code
_entity_poly.pdbx_strand_id
1 'polypeptide(L)' 'MSLSRIPVDEQYRLITECRQSGLSDYQWCLEHDIKPGTFYNWVRRIRQKGIF' A
#
# COMPACT_ATOMS: atom_id res chain seq x y z
N MET A 1 -9.27 -12.93 7.26
CA MET A 1 -8.81 -11.67 7.87
C MET A 1 -8.84 -10.57 6.81
N SER A 2 -9.34 -9.41 7.17
CA SER A 2 -9.54 -8.34 6.21
C SER A 2 -8.33 -7.41 6.15
N LEU A 3 -7.76 -7.23 4.94
CA LEU A 3 -6.63 -6.34 4.75
C LEU A 3 -7.04 -4.88 4.87
N SER A 4 -8.33 -4.58 4.78
CA SER A 4 -8.80 -3.22 4.87
C SER A 4 -8.69 -2.63 6.28
N ARG A 5 -8.39 -3.47 7.27
CA ARG A 5 -8.26 -3.02 8.65
C ARG A 5 -6.82 -2.79 9.08
N ILE A 6 -5.91 -2.78 8.13
CA ILE A 6 -4.50 -2.54 8.44
C ILE A 6 -4.33 -1.10 8.92
N PRO A 7 -3.65 -0.87 10.04
CA PRO A 7 -3.41 0.49 10.54
C PRO A 7 -2.65 1.34 9.54
N VAL A 8 -2.80 2.66 9.65
CA VAL A 8 -2.15 3.59 8.72
C VAL A 8 -0.63 3.42 8.74
N ASP A 9 -0.06 3.23 9.92
CA ASP A 9 1.39 3.03 10.03
C ASP A 9 1.85 1.85 9.20
N GLU A 10 1.11 0.76 9.27
CA GLU A 10 1.43 -0.44 8.51
C GLU A 10 1.24 -0.20 7.01
N GLN A 11 0.18 0.52 6.65
CA GLN A 11 -0.07 0.86 5.25
C GLN A 11 1.10 1.66 4.68
N TYR A 12 1.57 2.65 5.43
CA TYR A 12 2.68 3.47 4.99
C TYR A 12 3.94 2.64 4.81
N ARG A 13 4.18 1.73 5.74
CA ARG A 13 5.34 0.85 5.69
C ARG A 13 5.30 -0.04 4.45
N LEU A 14 4.13 -0.61 4.16
CA LEU A 14 3.97 -1.47 3.00
C LEU A 14 4.18 -0.69 1.70
N ILE A 15 3.68 0.53 1.64
CA ILE A 15 3.87 1.38 0.47
C ILE A 15 5.35 1.68 0.28
N THR A 16 6.06 1.96 1.36
CA THR A 16 7.49 2.23 1.31
C THR A 16 8.25 1.02 0.78
N GLU A 17 7.90 -0.17 1.26
CA GLU A 17 8.54 -1.40 0.81
C GLU A 17 8.30 -1.62 -0.68
N CYS A 18 7.10 -1.31 -1.14
CA CYS A 18 6.77 -1.42 -2.56
C CYS A 18 7.69 -0.54 -3.40
N ARG A 19 7.88 0.70 -2.98
CA ARG A 19 8.71 1.64 -3.72
C ARG A 19 10.18 1.21 -3.71
N GLN A 20 10.63 0.61 -2.63
CA GLN A 20 12.02 0.15 -2.53
C GLN A 20 12.25 -1.14 -3.30
N SER A 21 11.20 -1.89 -3.59
CA SER A 21 11.34 -3.17 -4.26
C SER A 21 11.69 -3.04 -5.76
N GLY A 22 11.38 -1.88 -6.34
CA GLY A 22 11.59 -1.70 -7.77
C GLY A 22 10.47 -2.26 -8.63
N LEU A 23 9.48 -2.90 -8.02
CA LEU A 23 8.33 -3.44 -8.74
C LEU A 23 7.25 -2.38 -8.90
N SER A 24 6.39 -2.58 -9.91
CA SER A 24 5.20 -1.73 -10.02
C SER A 24 4.25 -2.04 -8.87
N ASP A 25 3.35 -1.10 -8.58
CA ASP A 25 2.39 -1.30 -7.51
C ASP A 25 1.58 -2.57 -7.74
N TYR A 26 1.15 -2.77 -8.96
CA TYR A 26 0.35 -3.93 -9.31
C TYR A 26 1.11 -5.23 -9.06
N GLN A 27 2.35 -5.30 -9.55
CA GLN A 27 3.16 -6.50 -9.43
C GLN A 27 3.48 -6.79 -7.96
N TRP A 28 3.84 -5.75 -7.20
CA TRP A 28 4.14 -5.91 -5.79
C TRP A 28 2.92 -6.42 -5.02
N CYS A 29 1.75 -5.88 -5.35
CA CYS A 29 0.51 -6.31 -4.70
C CYS A 29 0.23 -7.78 -4.95
N LEU A 30 0.46 -8.24 -6.17
CA LEU A 30 0.24 -9.65 -6.50
C LEU A 30 1.14 -10.55 -5.67
N GLU A 31 2.40 -10.13 -5.48
CA GLU A 31 3.35 -10.96 -4.73
C GLU A 31 3.05 -10.98 -3.25
N HIS A 32 2.40 -9.95 -2.74
CA HIS A 32 2.07 -9.87 -1.31
C HIS A 32 0.62 -10.19 -1.02
N ASP A 33 -0.10 -10.70 -2.05
CA ASP A 33 -1.49 -11.10 -1.90
C ASP A 33 -2.37 -9.94 -1.43
N ILE A 34 -2.08 -8.75 -1.93
CA ILE A 34 -2.85 -7.55 -1.63
C ILE A 34 -3.58 -7.14 -2.90
N LYS A 35 -4.86 -6.77 -2.75
CA LYS A 35 -5.64 -6.31 -3.90
C LYS A 35 -5.16 -4.92 -4.33
N PRO A 36 -4.83 -4.74 -5.62
CA PRO A 36 -4.34 -3.45 -6.09
C PRO A 36 -5.27 -2.28 -5.77
N GLY A 37 -6.58 -2.49 -5.88
CA GLY A 37 -7.53 -1.43 -5.55
C GLY A 37 -7.41 -0.97 -4.11
N THR A 38 -7.25 -1.92 -3.18
CA THR A 38 -7.08 -1.61 -1.77
C THR A 38 -5.80 -0.82 -1.56
N PHE A 39 -4.72 -1.24 -2.22
CA PHE A 39 -3.43 -0.58 -2.11
C PHE A 39 -3.52 0.87 -2.60
N TYR A 40 -4.18 1.10 -3.72
CA TYR A 40 -4.34 2.45 -4.27
C TYR A 40 -5.14 3.34 -3.32
N ASN A 41 -6.13 2.78 -2.62
CA ASN A 41 -6.88 3.53 -1.63
C ASN A 41 -5.97 4.00 -0.49
N TRP A 42 -5.06 3.14 -0.06
CA TRP A 42 -4.08 3.51 0.96
C TRP A 42 -3.21 4.67 0.48
N VAL A 43 -2.68 4.55 -0.73
CA VAL A 43 -1.80 5.58 -1.29
C VAL A 43 -2.54 6.91 -1.39
N ARG A 44 -3.75 6.89 -1.90
CA ARG A 44 -4.55 8.11 -2.05
C ARG A 44 -4.80 8.76 -0.71
N ARG A 45 -5.19 7.97 0.29
CA ARG A 45 -5.51 8.50 1.60
C ARG A 45 -4.29 9.13 2.27
N ILE A 46 -3.17 8.48 2.18
CA ILE A 46 -1.93 8.97 2.79
C ILE A 46 -1.47 10.24 2.10
N ARG A 47 -1.61 10.31 0.79
CA ARG A 47 -1.23 11.54 0.06
C ARG A 47 -2.11 12.72 0.45
N GLN A 48 -3.40 12.47 0.66
CA GLN A 48 -4.31 13.54 1.06
C GLN A 48 -3.96 14.08 2.43
N LYS A 49 -3.38 13.26 3.29
CA LYS A 49 -2.97 13.70 4.61
C LYS A 49 -1.60 14.35 4.63
N GLY A 50 -0.94 14.41 3.50
CA GLY A 50 0.35 15.08 3.40
C GLY A 50 1.50 14.34 4.05
N ILE A 51 1.39 13.03 4.20
CA ILE A 51 2.44 12.23 4.84
C ILE A 51 3.63 12.02 3.89
N PHE A 52 3.38 12.03 2.60
CA PHE A 52 4.46 11.91 1.63
C PHE A 52 5.08 13.26 1.33
#